data_ac26d5f16b33bc5f622a3528fbdfc32b
#
_entry.id   ac26d5f16b33bc5f622a3528fbdfc32b
#
_cell.length_a   1.000
_cell.length_b   1.000
_cell.length_c   1.000
_cell.angle_alpha   90.00
_cell.angle_beta   90.00
_cell.angle_gamma   90.00
#
_symmetry.space_group_name_H-M   'P 1'
#
loop_
_entity.id
_entity.type
_entity.pdbx_description
1 polymer ?
#
loop_
_entity_poly.entity_id
_entity_poly.type
_entity_poly.pdbx_seq_one_letter_code
_entity_poly.pdbx_strand_id
1 'polypeptide(L)'
;MTYIDGFPRILTVIAAVGAGVSGGVFFAFSAFVMRALGRLPAAQGISAMQAMNRAAPSPLFMIALFGTGIVSIALSGVALTHLDQRWAVYVLAGTALYLVCLIVTVVYHVPRNDALALVDPTGPGAAHAWARYLSPWTAWNHLRTITALAGSTAFIIALGTA
;
A
#
# COMPACT_ATOMS: atom_id res chain seq x y z
N MET A 1 -6.88 30.82 13.55
CA MET A 1 -7.08 29.49 12.87
C MET A 1 -6.18 29.46 11.65
N THR A 2 -5.16 28.63 11.65
CA THR A 2 -4.20 28.55 10.55
C THR A 2 -4.47 27.26 9.77
N TYR A 3 -5.06 27.41 8.59
CA TYR A 3 -5.22 26.32 7.65
C TYR A 3 -3.87 25.92 7.06
N ILE A 4 -3.77 24.68 6.62
CA ILE A 4 -2.66 24.26 5.76
C ILE A 4 -2.83 24.91 4.38
N ASP A 5 -1.95 25.84 4.04
CA ASP A 5 -2.03 26.65 2.81
C ASP A 5 -0.79 26.48 1.93
N GLY A 6 -0.90 26.99 0.69
CA GLY A 6 0.19 27.02 -0.25
C GLY A 6 0.73 25.64 -0.63
N PHE A 7 2.05 25.52 -0.72
CA PHE A 7 2.73 24.30 -1.16
C PHE A 7 2.49 23.09 -0.26
N PRO A 8 2.49 23.17 1.09
CA PRO A 8 2.13 22.05 1.96
C PRO A 8 0.72 21.49 1.69
N ARG A 9 -0.26 22.36 1.38
CA ARG A 9 -1.61 21.91 1.01
C ARG A 9 -1.61 21.06 -0.26
N ILE A 10 -0.86 21.46 -1.29
CA ILE A 10 -0.73 20.69 -2.54
C ILE A 10 -0.10 19.34 -2.25
N LEU A 11 0.97 19.28 -1.48
CA LEU A 11 1.62 18.02 -1.09
C LEU A 11 0.67 17.10 -0.30
N THR A 12 -0.16 17.67 0.58
CA THR A 12 -1.15 16.90 1.34
C THR A 12 -2.22 16.29 0.44
N VAL A 13 -2.68 17.04 -0.58
CA VAL A 13 -3.61 16.48 -1.58
C VAL A 13 -2.96 15.35 -2.37
N ILE A 14 -1.72 15.53 -2.82
CA ILE A 14 -0.97 14.49 -3.53
C ILE A 14 -0.80 13.25 -2.66
N ALA A 15 -0.43 13.41 -1.38
CA ALA A 15 -0.29 12.31 -0.43
C ALA A 15 -1.62 11.59 -0.18
N ALA A 16 -2.72 12.33 -0.01
CA ALA A 16 -4.05 11.77 0.18
C ALA A 16 -4.48 10.92 -1.03
N VAL A 17 -4.35 11.47 -2.23
CA VAL A 17 -4.73 10.79 -3.48
C VAL A 17 -3.84 9.56 -3.71
N GLY A 18 -2.52 9.69 -3.58
CA GLY A 18 -1.59 8.60 -3.79
C GLY A 18 -1.77 7.44 -2.80
N ALA A 19 -2.01 7.76 -1.51
CA ALA A 19 -2.33 6.77 -0.49
C ALA A 19 -3.68 6.09 -0.76
N GLY A 20 -4.68 6.85 -1.21
CA GLY A 20 -5.99 6.32 -1.61
C GLY A 20 -5.90 5.39 -2.81
N VAL A 21 -5.14 5.75 -3.85
CA VAL A 21 -4.91 4.89 -5.04
C VAL A 21 -4.20 3.60 -4.65
N SER A 22 -3.11 3.68 -3.89
CA SER A 22 -2.38 2.50 -3.40
C SER A 22 -3.27 1.61 -2.53
N GLY A 23 -4.01 2.22 -1.59
CA GLY A 23 -4.97 1.54 -0.73
C GLY A 23 -6.09 0.86 -1.51
N GLY A 24 -6.60 1.50 -2.57
CA GLY A 24 -7.62 0.94 -3.46
C GLY A 24 -7.16 -0.30 -4.21
N VAL A 25 -5.91 -0.30 -4.71
CA VAL A 25 -5.30 -1.49 -5.33
C VAL A 25 -5.21 -2.62 -4.31
N PHE A 26 -4.67 -2.37 -3.12
CA PHE A 26 -4.56 -3.38 -2.06
C PHE A 26 -5.92 -3.85 -1.56
N PHE A 27 -6.91 -2.95 -1.50
CA PHE A 27 -8.29 -3.29 -1.17
C PHE A 27 -8.89 -4.29 -2.17
N ALA A 28 -8.68 -4.10 -3.47
CA ALA A 28 -9.15 -5.04 -4.48
C ALA A 28 -8.59 -6.45 -4.24
N PHE A 29 -7.27 -6.57 -3.94
CA PHE A 29 -6.66 -7.85 -3.58
C PHE A 29 -7.25 -8.43 -2.29
N SER A 30 -7.49 -7.60 -1.28
CA SER A 30 -8.09 -8.01 -0.01
C SER A 30 -9.55 -8.46 -0.15
N ALA A 31 -10.32 -7.76 -0.97
CA ALA A 31 -11.77 -7.93 -1.04
C ALA A 31 -12.19 -9.10 -1.94
N PHE A 32 -11.57 -9.25 -3.11
CA PHE A 32 -12.04 -10.23 -4.07
C PHE A 32 -10.94 -10.94 -4.90
N VAL A 33 -9.81 -10.29 -5.23
CA VAL A 33 -8.81 -10.89 -6.14
C VAL A 33 -8.22 -12.16 -5.52
N MET A 34 -7.71 -12.11 -4.28
CA MET A 34 -7.10 -13.28 -3.64
C MET A 34 -8.12 -14.41 -3.40
N ARG A 35 -9.37 -14.04 -3.12
CA ARG A 35 -10.45 -15.03 -3.00
C ARG A 35 -10.75 -15.71 -4.34
N ALA A 36 -10.77 -14.96 -5.43
CA ALA A 36 -10.97 -15.51 -6.77
C ALA A 36 -9.82 -16.44 -7.16
N LEU A 37 -8.56 -15.99 -6.96
CA LEU A 37 -7.37 -16.81 -7.24
C LEU A 37 -7.34 -18.10 -6.41
N GLY A 38 -7.78 -18.04 -5.14
CA GLY A 38 -7.83 -19.21 -4.26
C GLY A 38 -8.87 -20.26 -4.65
N ARG A 39 -9.82 -19.92 -5.54
CA ARG A 39 -10.81 -20.87 -6.09
C ARG A 39 -10.34 -21.56 -7.37
N LEU A 40 -9.26 -21.09 -7.96
CA LEU A 40 -8.66 -21.72 -9.14
C LEU A 40 -7.84 -22.94 -8.75
N PRO A 41 -7.64 -23.90 -9.66
CA PRO A 41 -6.59 -24.90 -9.52
C PRO A 41 -5.25 -24.21 -9.20
N ALA A 42 -4.44 -24.81 -8.31
CA ALA A 42 -3.20 -24.21 -7.82
C ALA A 42 -2.29 -23.70 -8.94
N ALA A 43 -2.13 -24.48 -10.01
CA ALA A 43 -1.32 -24.11 -11.17
C ALA A 43 -1.79 -22.78 -11.81
N GLN A 44 -3.10 -22.60 -11.95
CA GLN A 44 -3.67 -21.39 -12.53
C GLN A 44 -3.54 -20.21 -11.56
N GLY A 45 -3.80 -20.41 -10.26
CA GLY A 45 -3.65 -19.40 -9.22
C GLY A 45 -2.21 -18.87 -9.14
N ILE A 46 -1.22 -19.76 -9.14
CA ILE A 46 0.20 -19.40 -9.15
C ILE A 46 0.55 -18.65 -10.42
N SER A 47 0.20 -19.17 -11.61
CA SER A 47 0.51 -18.51 -12.88
C SER A 47 -0.08 -17.11 -12.98
N ALA A 48 -1.34 -16.92 -12.55
CA ALA A 48 -2.00 -15.63 -12.53
C ALA A 48 -1.30 -14.67 -11.56
N MET A 49 -1.00 -15.10 -10.33
CA MET A 49 -0.32 -14.26 -9.34
C MET A 49 1.11 -13.89 -9.77
N GLN A 50 1.85 -14.82 -10.36
CA GLN A 50 3.16 -14.53 -10.96
C GLN A 50 3.06 -13.48 -12.07
N ALA A 51 2.04 -13.56 -12.94
CA ALA A 51 1.81 -12.57 -13.98
C ALA A 51 1.50 -11.18 -13.39
N MET A 52 0.65 -11.12 -12.37
CA MET A 52 0.35 -9.86 -11.66
C MET A 52 1.61 -9.28 -11.00
N ASN A 53 2.42 -10.10 -10.33
CA ASN A 53 3.66 -9.66 -9.68
C ASN A 53 4.69 -9.12 -10.67
N ARG A 54 4.75 -9.67 -11.90
CA ARG A 54 5.61 -9.13 -12.97
C ARG A 54 5.08 -7.81 -13.53
N ALA A 55 3.77 -7.62 -13.57
CA ALA A 55 3.14 -6.41 -14.08
C ALA A 55 3.09 -5.26 -13.05
N ALA A 56 3.08 -5.60 -11.76
CA ALA A 56 2.95 -4.62 -10.67
C ALA A 56 4.05 -3.55 -10.65
N PRO A 57 5.35 -3.82 -10.96
CA PRO A 57 6.39 -2.78 -11.02
C PRO A 57 6.28 -1.85 -12.23
N SER A 58 5.06 -1.48 -12.63
CA SER A 58 4.84 -0.48 -13.66
C SER A 58 5.24 0.92 -13.16
N PRO A 59 5.79 1.81 -14.01
CA PRO A 59 6.19 3.15 -13.59
C PRO A 59 5.06 3.92 -12.89
N LEU A 60 3.86 3.83 -13.41
CA LEU A 60 2.69 4.51 -12.84
C LEU A 60 2.40 4.04 -11.40
N PHE A 61 2.40 2.72 -11.16
CA PHE A 61 2.13 2.20 -9.82
C PHE A 61 3.31 2.47 -8.87
N MET A 62 4.54 2.40 -9.35
CA MET A 62 5.72 2.73 -8.52
C MET A 62 5.73 4.19 -8.10
N ILE A 63 5.37 5.13 -8.99
CA ILE A 63 5.21 6.55 -8.66
C ILE A 63 4.08 6.72 -7.63
N ALA A 64 2.93 6.09 -7.83
CA ALA A 64 1.82 6.17 -6.87
C ALA A 64 2.24 5.62 -5.51
N LEU A 65 2.93 4.50 -5.45
CA LEU A 65 3.29 3.84 -4.20
C LEU A 65 4.46 4.53 -3.48
N PHE A 66 5.63 4.61 -4.11
CA PHE A 66 6.85 5.14 -3.48
C PHE A 66 6.91 6.66 -3.54
N GLY A 67 6.40 7.28 -4.62
CA GLY A 67 6.30 8.74 -4.72
C GLY A 67 5.44 9.34 -3.60
N THR A 68 4.32 8.70 -3.28
CA THR A 68 3.51 9.09 -2.12
C THR A 68 4.30 9.02 -0.81
N GLY A 69 5.11 7.98 -0.62
CA GLY A 69 5.98 7.87 0.56
C GLY A 69 6.98 9.03 0.66
N ILE A 70 7.64 9.36 -0.46
CA ILE A 70 8.59 10.48 -0.53
C ILE A 70 7.90 11.81 -0.20
N VAL A 71 6.75 12.07 -0.83
CA VAL A 71 5.95 13.28 -0.58
C VAL A 71 5.52 13.36 0.89
N SER A 72 5.06 12.25 1.47
CA SER A 72 4.62 12.19 2.87
C SER A 72 5.77 12.48 3.84
N ILE A 73 6.97 11.95 3.58
CA ILE A 73 8.16 12.22 4.40
C ILE A 73 8.56 13.69 4.30
N ALA A 74 8.60 14.27 3.10
CA ALA A 74 8.91 15.68 2.91
C ALA A 74 7.90 16.58 3.63
N LEU A 75 6.62 16.26 3.51
CA LEU A 75 5.54 16.98 4.20
C LEU A 75 5.64 16.87 5.73
N SER A 76 6.08 15.72 6.25
CA SER A 76 6.33 15.55 7.68
C SER A 76 7.42 16.48 8.21
N GLY A 77 8.45 16.78 7.42
CA GLY A 77 9.45 17.78 7.77
C GLY A 77 8.83 19.17 8.02
N VAL A 78 7.86 19.57 7.21
CA VAL A 78 7.10 20.83 7.42
C VAL A 78 6.19 20.69 8.63
N ALA A 79 5.49 19.58 8.80
CA ALA A 79 4.58 19.37 9.92
C ALA A 79 5.29 19.45 11.29
N LEU A 80 6.52 18.94 11.37
CA LEU A 80 7.34 18.98 12.60
C LEU A 80 7.68 20.41 13.06
N THR A 81 7.67 21.41 12.17
CA THR A 81 7.87 22.82 12.52
C THR A 81 6.57 23.54 12.92
N HIS A 82 5.41 22.83 12.89
CA HIS A 82 4.08 23.40 13.16
C HIS A 82 3.27 22.48 14.09
N LEU A 83 3.90 21.91 15.13
CA LEU A 83 3.26 20.96 16.04
C LEU A 83 2.14 21.57 16.90
N ASP A 84 2.06 22.90 16.97
CA ASP A 84 0.96 23.67 17.56
C ASP A 84 -0.31 23.64 16.71
N GLN A 85 -0.20 23.20 15.44
CA GLN A 85 -1.30 23.16 14.49
C GLN A 85 -1.90 21.75 14.40
N ARG A 86 -3.23 21.66 14.41
CA ARG A 86 -3.93 20.36 14.36
C ARG A 86 -3.64 19.57 13.08
N TRP A 87 -3.54 20.26 11.94
CA TRP A 87 -3.22 19.60 10.67
C TRP A 87 -1.88 18.87 10.70
N ALA A 88 -0.88 19.37 11.42
CA ALA A 88 0.44 18.76 11.50
C ALA A 88 0.37 17.36 12.15
N VAL A 89 -0.43 17.21 13.19
CA VAL A 89 -0.64 15.92 13.86
C VAL A 89 -1.24 14.89 12.88
N TYR A 90 -2.24 15.29 12.09
CA TYR A 90 -2.86 14.41 11.10
C TYR A 90 -1.91 14.07 9.95
N VAL A 91 -1.09 15.01 9.51
CA VAL A 91 -0.04 14.75 8.50
C VAL A 91 0.95 13.71 9.02
N LEU A 92 1.45 13.87 10.24
CA LEU A 92 2.39 12.93 10.85
C LEU A 92 1.77 11.54 11.03
N ALA A 93 0.53 11.47 11.50
CA ALA A 93 -0.21 10.22 11.64
C ALA A 93 -0.41 9.54 10.26
N GLY A 94 -0.82 10.32 9.25
CA GLY A 94 -1.00 9.84 7.88
C GLY A 94 0.30 9.28 7.29
N THR A 95 1.41 9.98 7.49
CA THR A 95 2.73 9.53 7.06
C THR A 95 3.14 8.25 7.77
N ALA A 96 3.02 8.18 9.10
CA ALA A 96 3.37 6.99 9.87
C ALA A 96 2.58 5.76 9.40
N LEU A 97 1.27 5.89 9.19
CA LEU A 97 0.41 4.82 8.68
C LEU A 97 0.83 4.39 7.27
N TYR A 98 1.12 5.33 6.38
CA TYR A 98 1.53 5.02 5.02
C TYR A 98 2.91 4.35 4.97
N LEU A 99 3.84 4.76 5.84
CA LEU A 99 5.15 4.11 5.98
C LEU A 99 5.02 2.66 6.44
N VAL A 100 4.08 2.33 7.32
CA VAL A 100 3.78 0.93 7.67
C VAL A 100 3.37 0.14 6.43
N CYS A 101 2.52 0.70 5.57
CA CYS A 101 2.15 0.08 4.29
C CYS A 101 3.38 -0.20 3.41
N LEU A 102 4.30 0.76 3.28
CA LEU A 102 5.54 0.59 2.50
C LEU A 102 6.47 -0.46 3.11
N ILE A 103 6.67 -0.42 4.42
CA ILE A 103 7.50 -1.39 5.13
C ILE A 103 6.96 -2.81 4.92
N VAL A 104 5.67 -3.02 5.11
CA VAL A 104 5.03 -4.33 4.88
C VAL A 104 5.17 -4.75 3.41
N THR A 105 5.09 -3.81 2.47
CA THR A 105 5.32 -4.12 1.05
C THR A 105 6.73 -4.64 0.82
N VAL A 106 7.76 -3.92 1.26
CA VAL A 106 9.16 -4.23 0.98
C VAL A 106 9.64 -5.44 1.79
N VAL A 107 9.30 -5.49 3.08
CA VAL A 107 9.84 -6.52 4.00
C VAL A 107 9.08 -7.83 3.92
N TYR A 108 7.78 -7.78 3.62
CA TYR A 108 6.95 -8.98 3.65
C TYR A 108 6.52 -9.44 2.25
N HIS A 109 5.91 -8.55 1.44
CA HIS A 109 5.31 -8.96 0.17
C HIS A 109 6.32 -9.21 -0.94
N VAL A 110 7.33 -8.33 -1.10
CA VAL A 110 8.35 -8.49 -2.15
C VAL A 110 9.04 -9.85 -2.01
N PRO A 111 9.65 -10.23 -0.87
CA PRO A 111 10.33 -11.53 -0.77
C PRO A 111 9.41 -12.74 -1.01
N ARG A 112 8.14 -12.65 -0.62
CA ARG A 112 7.18 -13.73 -0.87
C ARG A 112 6.76 -13.83 -2.33
N ASN A 113 6.63 -12.70 -2.99
CA ASN A 113 6.35 -12.66 -4.43
C ASN A 113 7.54 -13.22 -5.22
N ASP A 114 8.77 -12.90 -4.81
CA ASP A 114 9.99 -13.43 -5.42
C ASP A 114 10.10 -14.94 -5.20
N ALA A 115 9.81 -15.42 -4.00
CA ALA A 115 9.77 -16.85 -3.71
C ALA A 115 8.69 -17.57 -4.55
N LEU A 116 7.50 -16.97 -4.73
CA LEU A 116 6.47 -17.53 -5.58
C LEU A 116 6.90 -17.55 -7.06
N ALA A 117 7.66 -16.56 -7.51
CA ALA A 117 8.15 -16.49 -8.90
C ALA A 117 9.04 -17.69 -9.31
N LEU A 118 9.68 -18.35 -8.32
CA LEU A 118 10.53 -19.52 -8.52
C LEU A 118 9.75 -20.87 -8.50
N VAL A 119 8.46 -20.84 -8.18
CA VAL A 119 7.64 -22.05 -8.12
C VAL A 119 7.20 -22.43 -9.53
N ASP A 120 7.47 -23.68 -9.94
CA ASP A 120 6.85 -24.26 -11.14
C ASP A 120 5.36 -24.50 -10.86
N PRO A 121 4.44 -23.82 -11.58
CA PRO A 121 3.01 -23.98 -11.36
C PRO A 121 2.49 -25.40 -11.58
N THR A 122 3.19 -26.19 -12.41
CA THR A 122 2.82 -27.58 -12.74
C THR A 122 3.60 -28.62 -11.94
N GLY A 123 4.56 -28.19 -11.14
CA GLY A 123 5.43 -29.05 -10.36
C GLY A 123 4.71 -29.78 -9.21
N PRO A 124 5.28 -30.90 -8.71
CA PRO A 124 4.64 -31.71 -7.67
C PRO A 124 4.41 -31.02 -6.34
N GLY A 125 5.09 -29.89 -6.05
CA GLY A 125 4.94 -29.09 -4.85
C GLY A 125 4.00 -27.89 -4.99
N ALA A 126 3.45 -27.62 -6.17
CA ALA A 126 2.71 -26.40 -6.49
C ALA A 126 1.52 -26.14 -5.55
N ALA A 127 0.69 -27.15 -5.31
CA ALA A 127 -0.48 -27.02 -4.45
C ALA A 127 -0.10 -26.64 -2.99
N HIS A 128 0.96 -27.24 -2.47
CA HIS A 128 1.46 -26.93 -1.12
C HIS A 128 2.05 -25.52 -1.06
N ALA A 129 2.84 -25.12 -2.05
CA ALA A 129 3.41 -23.77 -2.13
C ALA A 129 2.31 -22.71 -2.21
N TRP A 130 1.28 -22.95 -3.02
CA TRP A 130 0.13 -22.04 -3.15
C TRP A 130 -0.65 -21.90 -1.85
N ALA A 131 -0.97 -22.98 -1.17
CA ALA A 131 -1.67 -22.96 0.10
C ALA A 131 -0.90 -22.17 1.18
N ARG A 132 0.42 -22.35 1.23
CA ARG A 132 1.30 -21.59 2.15
C ARG A 132 1.44 -20.12 1.81
N TYR A 133 1.29 -19.76 0.54
CA TYR A 133 1.37 -18.37 0.07
C TYR A 133 0.06 -17.61 0.32
N LEU A 134 -1.07 -18.19 -0.07
CA LEU A 134 -2.36 -17.51 -0.22
C LEU A 134 -2.85 -16.83 1.07
N SER A 135 -2.97 -17.58 2.15
CA SER A 135 -3.56 -17.07 3.41
C SER A 135 -2.68 -16.03 4.10
N PRO A 136 -1.39 -16.28 4.37
CA PRO A 136 -0.55 -15.27 5.01
C PRO A 136 -0.36 -14.02 4.16
N TRP A 137 -0.21 -14.18 2.83
CA TRP A 137 -0.09 -13.03 1.93
C TRP A 137 -1.35 -12.13 2.02
N THR A 138 -2.53 -12.74 2.02
CA THR A 138 -3.81 -12.01 2.12
C THR A 138 -3.94 -11.30 3.47
N ALA A 139 -3.56 -11.96 4.56
CA ALA A 139 -3.62 -11.35 5.90
C ALA A 139 -2.75 -10.09 6.01
N TRP A 140 -1.51 -10.16 5.53
CA TRP A 140 -0.62 -8.99 5.51
C TRP A 140 -1.06 -7.93 4.50
N ASN A 141 -1.74 -8.32 3.42
CA ASN A 141 -2.34 -7.37 2.49
C ASN A 141 -3.51 -6.59 3.12
N HIS A 142 -4.28 -7.20 4.03
CA HIS A 142 -5.29 -6.45 4.81
C HIS A 142 -4.64 -5.34 5.63
N LEU A 143 -3.47 -5.59 6.23
CA LEU A 143 -2.73 -4.56 6.96
C LEU A 143 -2.31 -3.40 6.03
N ARG A 144 -1.76 -3.71 4.85
CA ARG A 144 -1.43 -2.67 3.84
C ARG A 144 -2.65 -1.86 3.45
N THR A 145 -3.77 -2.52 3.21
CA THR A 145 -5.03 -1.86 2.84
C THR A 145 -5.47 -0.89 3.91
N ILE A 146 -5.55 -1.37 5.17
CA ILE A 146 -6.02 -0.58 6.30
C ILE A 146 -5.09 0.62 6.52
N THR A 147 -3.78 0.41 6.54
CA THR A 147 -2.83 1.47 6.84
C THR A 147 -2.74 2.51 5.71
N ALA A 148 -2.83 2.11 4.45
CA ALA A 148 -2.85 3.04 3.33
C ALA A 148 -4.14 3.89 3.31
N LEU A 149 -5.31 3.27 3.50
CA LEU A 149 -6.59 3.99 3.52
C LEU A 149 -6.73 4.88 4.76
N ALA A 150 -6.31 4.42 5.92
CA ALA A 150 -6.28 5.24 7.14
C ALA A 150 -5.31 6.42 6.99
N GLY A 151 -4.15 6.21 6.35
CA GLY A 151 -3.21 7.28 6.01
C GLY A 151 -3.83 8.31 5.07
N SER A 152 -4.50 7.87 4.00
CA SER A 152 -5.26 8.74 3.09
C SER A 152 -6.31 9.57 3.84
N THR A 153 -7.07 8.91 4.72
CA THR A 153 -8.09 9.58 5.54
C THR A 153 -7.47 10.63 6.46
N ALA A 154 -6.34 10.33 7.10
CA ALA A 154 -5.64 11.30 7.95
C ALA A 154 -5.19 12.53 7.15
N PHE A 155 -4.65 12.36 5.94
CA PHE A 155 -4.30 13.49 5.07
C PHE A 155 -5.53 14.32 4.66
N ILE A 156 -6.67 13.67 4.38
CA ILE A 156 -7.93 14.38 4.08
C ILE A 156 -8.40 15.20 5.29
N ILE A 157 -8.34 14.62 6.50
CA ILE A 157 -8.68 15.34 7.73
C ILE A 157 -7.76 16.54 7.93
N ALA A 158 -6.44 16.40 7.68
CA ALA A 158 -5.50 17.50 7.76
C ALA A 158 -5.90 18.70 6.88
N LEU A 159 -6.46 18.45 5.68
CA LEU A 159 -6.93 19.49 4.78
C LEU A 159 -8.17 20.25 5.29
N GLY A 160 -8.98 19.60 6.13
CA GLY A 160 -10.20 20.17 6.71
C GLY A 160 -10.06 20.73 8.12
N THR A 161 -8.89 20.55 8.77
CA THR A 161 -8.67 21.10 10.12
C THR A 161 -8.21 22.54 10.04
N ALA A 162 -8.97 23.40 10.68
CA ALA A 162 -8.65 24.81 10.90
C ALA A 162 -8.03 25.01 12.29
#